data_262a504e70bacf37f3371ba13c2fceca
#
_entry.id   262a504e70bacf37f3371ba13c2fceca
#
_cell.length_a   1.000
_cell.length_b   1.000
_cell.length_c   1.000
_cell.angle_alpha   90.00
_cell.angle_beta   90.00
_cell.angle_gamma   90.00
#
_symmetry.space_group_name_H-M   'P 1'
#
loop_
_entity.id
_entity.type
_entity.pdbx_description
1 polymer ?
#
loop_
_entity_poly.entity_id
_entity_poly.type
_entity_poly.pdbx_seq_one_letter_code
_entity_poly.pdbx_strand_id
1 'polypeptide(L)'
;MTSILVICTGNAARSVMVGAILNDRRSDLSVVTAGTLTMDGQPISWRTREALRRIELEAPNHRSKQMQEHHGEDADLIIALAPEHVEWVRRNIPQAAHKTVTLKRLVRHLSDDASASLAQRVTELAAAHVELEPWEEVVDPGGGEVEDFINCAIEVVQLCDELCPRL
;
A
#
# COMPACT_ATOMS: atom_id res chain seq x y z
N MET A 1 11.01 14.98 2.82
CA MET A 1 10.67 13.81 1.99
C MET A 1 9.40 13.19 2.54
N THR A 2 8.41 13.00 1.73
CA THR A 2 7.14 12.39 2.15
C THR A 2 7.32 10.91 2.43
N SER A 3 6.88 10.45 3.59
CA SER A 3 7.01 9.06 4.05
C SER A 3 5.70 8.30 3.80
N ILE A 4 5.77 7.25 2.99
CA ILE A 4 4.63 6.39 2.65
C ILE A 4 4.85 5.01 3.27
N LEU A 5 3.87 4.52 4.01
CA LEU A 5 3.81 3.12 4.44
C LEU A 5 2.75 2.39 3.62
N VAL A 6 3.12 1.28 3.01
CA VAL A 6 2.18 0.43 2.27
C VAL A 6 1.95 -0.87 3.05
N ILE A 7 0.69 -1.19 3.31
CA ILE A 7 0.34 -2.36 4.13
C ILE A 7 -0.60 -3.32 3.41
N CYS A 8 -0.36 -4.61 3.59
CA CYS A 8 -1.28 -5.70 3.28
C CYS A 8 -1.29 -6.71 4.44
N THR A 9 -1.77 -7.92 4.25
CA THR A 9 -1.79 -8.93 5.31
C THR A 9 -0.38 -9.46 5.58
N GLY A 10 0.23 -10.14 4.61
CA GLY A 10 1.47 -10.90 4.79
C GLY A 10 2.76 -10.14 4.45
N ASN A 11 2.68 -8.93 3.91
CA ASN A 11 3.84 -8.20 3.41
C ASN A 11 4.72 -9.04 2.44
N ALA A 12 4.05 -9.81 1.58
CA ALA A 12 4.69 -10.79 0.72
C ALA A 12 4.36 -10.62 -0.79
N ALA A 13 3.28 -9.92 -1.13
CA ALA A 13 2.85 -9.72 -2.52
C ALA A 13 2.35 -8.29 -2.76
N ARG A 14 1.11 -7.97 -2.38
CA ARG A 14 0.44 -6.70 -2.72
C ARG A 14 1.24 -5.47 -2.29
N SER A 15 1.59 -5.37 -1.01
CA SER A 15 2.36 -4.22 -0.50
C SER A 15 3.77 -4.14 -1.08
N VAL A 16 4.39 -5.30 -1.36
CA VAL A 16 5.72 -5.37 -1.99
C VAL A 16 5.66 -4.80 -3.41
N MET A 17 4.66 -5.19 -4.19
CA MET A 17 4.46 -4.70 -5.56
C MET A 17 4.23 -3.20 -5.57
N VAL A 18 3.31 -2.70 -4.75
CA VAL A 18 3.04 -1.25 -4.66
C VAL A 18 4.27 -0.48 -4.20
N GLY A 19 4.97 -0.98 -3.18
CA GLY A 19 6.22 -0.36 -2.70
C GLY A 19 7.29 -0.26 -3.78
N ALA A 20 7.48 -1.33 -4.56
CA ALA A 20 8.44 -1.35 -5.66
C ALA A 20 8.06 -0.35 -6.77
N ILE A 21 6.79 -0.27 -7.12
CA ILE A 21 6.28 0.68 -8.13
C ILE A 21 6.46 2.12 -7.66
N LEU A 22 6.07 2.45 -6.44
CA LEU A 22 6.21 3.80 -5.90
C LEU A 22 7.68 4.24 -5.85
N ASN A 23 8.58 3.37 -5.41
CA ASN A 23 10.02 3.64 -5.40
C ASN A 23 10.59 3.89 -6.80
N ASP A 24 10.10 3.17 -7.81
CA ASP A 24 10.52 3.35 -9.20
C ASP A 24 9.99 4.66 -9.81
N ARG A 25 8.74 5.00 -9.52
CA ARG A 25 8.06 6.18 -10.10
C ARG A 25 8.40 7.49 -9.39
N ARG A 26 8.73 7.44 -8.10
CA ARG A 26 8.84 8.63 -7.24
C ARG A 26 10.06 8.53 -6.31
N SER A 27 11.20 8.95 -6.79
CA SER A 27 12.46 8.97 -6.00
C SER A 27 12.47 9.99 -4.85
N ASP A 28 11.49 10.89 -4.83
CA ASP A 28 11.29 11.89 -3.77
C ASP A 28 10.44 11.38 -2.60
N LEU A 29 9.94 10.14 -2.66
CA LEU A 29 9.21 9.50 -1.58
C LEU A 29 10.11 8.56 -0.77
N SER A 30 9.88 8.47 0.52
CA SER A 30 10.41 7.40 1.38
C SER A 30 9.33 6.33 1.53
N VAL A 31 9.50 5.16 0.90
CA VAL A 31 8.49 4.11 0.90
C VAL A 31 8.94 2.92 1.73
N VAL A 32 8.11 2.56 2.71
CA VAL A 32 8.27 1.38 3.57
C VAL A 32 7.06 0.49 3.41
N THR A 33 7.22 -0.83 3.57
CA THR A 33 6.11 -1.79 3.51
C THR A 33 6.05 -2.63 4.77
N ALA A 34 4.85 -3.03 5.18
CA ALA A 34 4.62 -3.90 6.34
C ALA A 34 3.37 -4.75 6.16
N GLY A 35 3.15 -5.70 7.06
CA GLY A 35 1.97 -6.56 7.09
C GLY A 35 1.20 -6.43 8.40
N THR A 36 -0.10 -6.65 8.33
CA THR A 36 -0.97 -6.63 9.50
C THR A 36 -0.94 -7.96 10.27
N LEU A 37 -0.59 -9.04 9.58
CA LEU A 37 -0.44 -10.38 10.17
C LEU A 37 0.65 -11.13 9.40
N THR A 38 1.90 -11.01 9.84
CA THR A 38 3.04 -11.65 9.18
C THR A 38 4.14 -12.01 10.17
N MET A 39 5.04 -12.85 9.71
CA MET A 39 6.28 -13.18 10.40
C MET A 39 7.41 -12.35 9.81
N ASP A 40 8.23 -11.76 10.67
CA ASP A 40 9.37 -10.95 10.23
C ASP A 40 10.43 -11.77 9.49
N GLY A 41 11.09 -11.14 8.53
CA GLY A 41 12.29 -11.66 7.90
C GLY A 41 12.07 -12.63 6.73
N GLN A 42 10.84 -12.86 6.29
CA GLN A 42 10.56 -13.77 5.18
C GLN A 42 10.85 -13.10 3.83
N PRO A 43 11.54 -13.79 2.91
CA PRO A 43 11.71 -13.33 1.54
C PRO A 43 10.40 -13.47 0.75
N ILE A 44 10.30 -12.77 -0.38
CA ILE A 44 9.17 -12.96 -1.30
C ILE A 44 9.23 -14.33 -1.98
N SER A 45 8.04 -14.85 -2.33
CA SER A 45 7.91 -16.09 -3.10
C SER A 45 8.39 -15.91 -4.55
N TRP A 46 8.65 -17.03 -5.22
CA TRP A 46 8.97 -17.02 -6.65
C TRP A 46 7.82 -16.43 -7.50
N ARG A 47 6.56 -16.61 -7.06
CA ARG A 47 5.40 -16.03 -7.74
C ARG A 47 5.42 -14.51 -7.69
N THR A 48 5.73 -13.93 -6.54
CA THR A 48 5.87 -12.47 -6.42
C THR A 48 7.05 -11.97 -7.25
N ARG A 49 8.19 -12.68 -7.25
CA ARG A 49 9.33 -12.31 -8.10
C ARG A 49 8.97 -12.32 -9.58
N GLU A 50 8.24 -13.34 -10.05
CA GLU A 50 7.82 -13.42 -11.45
C GLU A 50 6.84 -12.31 -11.82
N ALA A 51 5.89 -11.99 -10.93
CA ALA A 51 4.96 -10.89 -11.13
C ALA A 51 5.69 -9.53 -11.22
N LEU A 52 6.65 -9.28 -10.34
CA LEU A 52 7.48 -8.07 -10.38
C LEU A 52 8.29 -8.00 -11.68
N ARG A 53 8.91 -9.12 -12.08
CA ARG A 53 9.67 -9.18 -13.33
C ARG A 53 8.81 -8.84 -14.55
N ARG A 54 7.53 -9.27 -14.54
CA ARG A 54 6.58 -9.00 -15.62
C ARG A 54 6.29 -7.51 -15.79
N ILE A 55 6.40 -6.73 -14.74
CA ILE A 55 6.28 -5.27 -14.75
C ILE A 55 7.64 -4.56 -14.73
N GLU A 56 8.71 -5.28 -15.06
CA GLU A 56 10.09 -4.80 -15.16
C GLU A 56 10.67 -4.24 -13.86
N LEU A 57 10.24 -4.81 -12.71
CA LEU A 57 10.71 -4.44 -11.37
C LEU A 57 11.26 -5.63 -10.61
N GLU A 58 12.00 -5.34 -9.53
CA GLU A 58 12.59 -6.33 -8.64
C GLU A 58 12.53 -5.83 -7.18
N ALA A 59 12.52 -6.78 -6.24
CA ALA A 59 12.62 -6.49 -4.81
C ALA A 59 13.52 -7.53 -4.12
N PRO A 60 14.81 -7.65 -4.50
CA PRO A 60 15.69 -8.75 -4.07
C PRO A 60 15.99 -8.73 -2.58
N ASN A 61 15.98 -7.55 -1.97
CA ASN A 61 16.33 -7.36 -0.55
C ASN A 61 15.11 -7.30 0.36
N HIS A 62 13.90 -7.47 -0.20
CA HIS A 62 12.69 -7.43 0.62
C HIS A 62 12.70 -8.52 1.68
N ARG A 63 12.33 -8.13 2.90
CA ARG A 63 12.00 -9.02 4.00
C ARG A 63 10.71 -8.54 4.64
N SER A 64 9.79 -9.47 4.87
CA SER A 64 8.51 -9.15 5.51
C SER A 64 8.73 -8.58 6.92
N LYS A 65 7.86 -7.67 7.33
CA LYS A 65 7.85 -7.12 8.69
C LYS A 65 6.43 -6.90 9.16
N GLN A 66 6.18 -7.26 10.42
CA GLN A 66 4.92 -6.99 11.09
C GLN A 66 4.80 -5.49 11.34
N MET A 67 3.65 -4.90 11.00
CA MET A 67 3.38 -3.49 11.31
C MET A 67 3.38 -3.26 12.81
N GLN A 68 4.14 -2.26 13.23
CA GLN A 68 4.26 -1.80 14.61
C GLN A 68 3.78 -0.34 14.69
N GLU A 69 3.55 0.15 15.91
CA GLU A 69 3.07 1.51 16.16
C GLU A 69 3.99 2.57 15.53
N HIS A 70 5.30 2.44 15.68
CA HIS A 70 6.27 3.38 15.11
C HIS A 70 6.20 3.49 13.58
N HIS A 71 5.86 2.41 12.87
CA HIS A 71 5.65 2.49 11.43
C HIS A 71 4.49 3.43 11.07
N GLY A 72 3.42 3.39 11.89
CA GLY A 72 2.29 4.30 11.73
C GLY A 72 2.64 5.74 12.10
N GLU A 73 3.44 5.94 13.13
CA GLU A 73 3.89 7.28 13.56
C GLU A 73 4.76 7.96 12.51
N ASP A 74 5.73 7.23 11.96
CA ASP A 74 6.71 7.72 10.99
C ASP A 74 6.14 8.04 9.60
N ALA A 75 4.98 7.47 9.25
CA ALA A 75 4.38 7.67 7.94
C ALA A 75 3.53 8.95 7.87
N ASP A 76 3.64 9.68 6.75
CA ASP A 76 2.73 10.78 6.41
C ASP A 76 1.42 10.26 5.84
N LEU A 77 1.47 9.14 5.13
CA LEU A 77 0.32 8.44 4.56
C LEU A 77 0.53 6.93 4.66
N ILE A 78 -0.53 6.22 5.03
CA ILE A 78 -0.57 4.76 5.05
C ILE A 78 -1.52 4.29 3.94
N ILE A 79 -0.98 3.55 2.97
CA ILE A 79 -1.73 2.98 1.85
C ILE A 79 -2.06 1.53 2.17
N ALA A 80 -3.33 1.24 2.34
CA ALA A 80 -3.85 -0.11 2.57
C ALA A 80 -4.32 -0.75 1.26
N LEU A 81 -4.20 -2.07 1.13
CA LEU A 81 -4.57 -2.79 -0.09
C LEU A 81 -5.97 -3.40 -0.04
N ALA A 82 -6.66 -3.31 1.09
CA ALA A 82 -8.03 -3.76 1.28
C ALA A 82 -8.66 -3.11 2.51
N PRO A 83 -10.00 -3.09 2.62
CA PRO A 83 -10.72 -2.59 3.80
C PRO A 83 -10.25 -3.21 5.12
N GLU A 84 -9.98 -4.50 5.14
CA GLU A 84 -9.55 -5.22 6.34
C GLU A 84 -8.25 -4.67 6.95
N HIS A 85 -7.35 -4.13 6.13
CA HIS A 85 -6.11 -3.52 6.61
C HIS A 85 -6.37 -2.16 7.29
N VAL A 86 -7.32 -1.38 6.76
CA VAL A 86 -7.75 -0.12 7.40
C VAL A 86 -8.42 -0.42 8.74
N GLU A 87 -9.31 -1.42 8.79
CA GLU A 87 -9.96 -1.85 10.04
C GLU A 87 -8.95 -2.32 11.08
N TRP A 88 -7.93 -3.04 10.64
CA TRP A 88 -6.84 -3.49 11.53
C TRP A 88 -6.13 -2.29 12.16
N VAL A 89 -5.79 -1.26 11.37
CA VAL A 89 -5.16 -0.02 11.88
C VAL A 89 -6.10 0.70 12.85
N ARG A 90 -7.39 0.85 12.51
CA ARG A 90 -8.38 1.47 13.39
C ARG A 90 -8.45 0.80 14.77
N ARG A 91 -8.30 -0.52 14.82
CA ARG A 91 -8.35 -1.29 16.07
C ARG A 91 -7.03 -1.32 16.83
N ASN A 92 -5.90 -1.43 16.14
CA ASN A 92 -4.61 -1.70 16.77
C ASN A 92 -3.72 -0.46 16.90
N ILE A 93 -3.86 0.51 15.97
CA ILE A 93 -3.07 1.75 15.94
C ILE A 93 -4.02 2.92 15.61
N PRO A 94 -5.03 3.20 16.47
CA PRO A 94 -6.09 4.17 16.16
C PRO A 94 -5.58 5.59 15.90
N GLN A 95 -4.45 5.97 16.47
CA GLN A 95 -3.81 7.26 16.23
C GLN A 95 -3.34 7.45 14.77
N ALA A 96 -3.16 6.36 14.02
CA ALA A 96 -2.79 6.40 12.59
C ALA A 96 -3.99 6.27 11.64
N ALA A 97 -5.20 6.04 12.16
CA ALA A 97 -6.38 5.80 11.35
C ALA A 97 -6.73 6.97 10.41
N HIS A 98 -6.51 8.22 10.85
CA HIS A 98 -6.83 9.42 10.07
C HIS A 98 -6.00 9.57 8.78
N LYS A 99 -4.88 8.87 8.67
CA LYS A 99 -3.98 8.85 7.52
C LYS A 99 -3.84 7.49 6.84
N THR A 100 -4.74 6.55 7.15
CA THR A 100 -4.78 5.20 6.57
C THR A 100 -5.92 5.09 5.58
N VAL A 101 -5.61 4.98 4.30
CA VAL A 101 -6.57 4.97 3.19
C VAL A 101 -6.24 3.82 2.24
N THR A 102 -7.26 3.17 1.67
CA THR A 102 -7.02 2.15 0.64
C THR A 102 -6.47 2.77 -0.64
N LEU A 103 -5.64 2.03 -1.37
CA LEU A 103 -5.08 2.46 -2.66
C LEU A 103 -6.19 2.87 -3.63
N LYS A 104 -7.24 2.06 -3.75
CA LYS A 104 -8.36 2.34 -4.65
C LYS A 104 -9.15 3.59 -4.24
N ARG A 105 -9.33 3.83 -2.93
CA ARG A 105 -9.98 5.05 -2.46
C ARG A 105 -9.13 6.29 -2.73
N LEU A 106 -7.82 6.21 -2.56
CA LEU A 106 -6.91 7.30 -2.92
C LEU A 106 -7.01 7.63 -4.41
N VAL A 107 -6.93 6.62 -5.27
CA VAL A 107 -7.07 6.81 -6.72
C VAL A 107 -8.39 7.48 -7.07
N ARG A 108 -9.48 7.09 -6.43
CA ARG A 108 -10.83 7.59 -6.75
C ARG A 108 -11.14 8.96 -6.17
N HIS A 109 -10.64 9.27 -4.98
CA HIS A 109 -11.13 10.41 -4.19
C HIS A 109 -10.07 11.40 -3.72
N LEU A 110 -8.76 11.07 -3.79
CA LEU A 110 -7.73 12.05 -3.43
C LEU A 110 -7.76 13.22 -4.41
N SER A 111 -7.93 14.42 -3.87
CA SER A 111 -7.91 15.65 -4.67
C SER A 111 -6.57 15.82 -5.41
N ASP A 112 -6.60 16.37 -6.60
CA ASP A 112 -5.42 16.78 -7.39
C ASP A 112 -5.06 18.26 -7.19
N ASP A 113 -5.69 18.93 -6.22
CA ASP A 113 -5.40 20.32 -5.88
C ASP A 113 -3.97 20.49 -5.38
N ALA A 114 -3.09 20.96 -6.26
CA ALA A 114 -1.70 21.20 -5.95
C ALA A 114 -1.46 22.37 -4.95
N SER A 115 -2.47 23.17 -4.66
CA SER A 115 -2.38 24.26 -3.66
C SER A 115 -2.52 23.75 -2.22
N ALA A 116 -3.12 22.58 -2.03
CA ALA A 116 -3.26 21.93 -0.74
C ALA A 116 -2.16 20.89 -0.50
N SER A 117 -1.65 20.79 0.72
CA SER A 117 -0.68 19.74 1.09
C SER A 117 -1.31 18.35 1.01
N LEU A 118 -0.48 17.31 0.86
CA LEU A 118 -0.95 15.92 0.88
C LEU A 118 -1.75 15.65 2.17
N ALA A 119 -1.25 16.10 3.32
CA ALA A 119 -1.93 15.92 4.61
C ALA A 119 -3.33 16.55 4.63
N GLN A 120 -3.48 17.74 4.07
CA GLN A 120 -4.80 18.41 3.97
C GLN A 120 -5.75 17.60 3.08
N ARG A 121 -5.31 17.18 1.90
CA ARG A 121 -6.11 16.38 0.96
C ARG A 121 -6.49 15.02 1.52
N VAL A 122 -5.61 14.38 2.29
CA VAL A 122 -5.90 13.13 2.99
C VAL A 122 -6.93 13.34 4.11
N THR A 123 -6.84 14.45 4.84
CA THR A 123 -7.81 14.80 5.90
C THR A 123 -9.24 14.90 5.34
N GLU A 124 -9.41 15.42 4.13
CA GLU A 124 -10.71 15.53 3.47
C GLU A 124 -11.38 14.18 3.19
N LEU A 125 -10.60 13.10 3.15
CA LEU A 125 -11.13 11.74 2.95
C LEU A 125 -11.80 11.16 4.20
N ALA A 126 -11.67 11.80 5.37
CA ALA A 126 -12.22 11.34 6.65
C ALA A 126 -11.87 9.88 6.96
N ALA A 127 -10.63 9.48 6.70
CA ALA A 127 -10.16 8.08 6.67
C ALA A 127 -10.45 7.29 7.95
N ALA A 128 -10.47 7.96 9.12
CA ALA A 128 -10.75 7.29 10.39
C ALA A 128 -12.20 6.85 10.55
N HIS A 129 -13.14 7.43 9.79
CA HIS A 129 -14.58 7.27 10.01
C HIS A 129 -15.37 6.89 8.76
N VAL A 130 -14.76 7.00 7.57
CA VAL A 130 -15.45 6.67 6.32
C VAL A 130 -15.87 5.19 6.32
N GLU A 131 -17.06 4.92 5.78
CA GLU A 131 -17.52 3.56 5.55
C GLU A 131 -16.65 2.88 4.47
N LEU A 132 -16.12 1.72 4.82
CA LEU A 132 -15.29 0.92 3.92
C LEU A 132 -16.19 0.05 3.04
N GLU A 133 -15.83 -0.04 1.76
CA GLU A 133 -16.65 -0.68 0.75
C GLU A 133 -15.90 -1.82 0.03
N PRO A 134 -16.58 -2.88 -0.43
CA PRO A 134 -15.93 -4.04 -1.05
C PRO A 134 -15.08 -3.71 -2.30
N TRP A 135 -15.44 -2.65 -3.05
CA TRP A 135 -14.69 -2.25 -4.25
C TRP A 135 -13.27 -1.73 -3.94
N GLU A 136 -13.00 -1.42 -2.69
CA GLU A 136 -11.68 -0.93 -2.24
C GLU A 136 -10.61 -2.03 -2.16
N GLU A 137 -11.03 -3.29 -2.28
CA GLU A 137 -10.09 -4.42 -2.21
C GLU A 137 -9.23 -4.52 -3.47
N VAL A 138 -7.91 -4.62 -3.28
CA VAL A 138 -7.02 -5.27 -4.23
C VAL A 138 -6.95 -6.73 -3.84
N VAL A 139 -7.50 -7.60 -4.70
CA VAL A 139 -7.63 -9.03 -4.39
C VAL A 139 -6.29 -9.66 -4.05
N ASP A 140 -6.27 -10.42 -2.95
CA ASP A 140 -5.06 -11.12 -2.51
C ASP A 140 -4.75 -12.29 -3.46
N PRO A 141 -3.58 -12.30 -4.13
CA PRO A 141 -3.19 -13.43 -4.96
C PRO A 141 -2.69 -14.62 -4.15
N GLY A 142 -2.50 -14.46 -2.84
CA GLY A 142 -1.99 -15.50 -1.94
C GLY A 142 -2.82 -16.78 -2.01
N GLY A 143 -2.13 -17.92 -2.13
CA GLY A 143 -2.78 -19.22 -2.33
C GLY A 143 -3.17 -19.53 -3.79
N GLY A 144 -3.05 -18.56 -4.69
CA GLY A 144 -3.34 -18.73 -6.12
C GLY A 144 -2.14 -19.15 -6.96
N GLU A 145 -2.35 -19.20 -8.27
CA GLU A 145 -1.32 -19.50 -9.26
C GLU A 145 -0.50 -18.26 -9.61
N VAL A 146 0.59 -18.43 -10.36
CA VAL A 146 1.45 -17.30 -10.77
C VAL A 146 0.68 -16.23 -11.56
N GLU A 147 -0.32 -16.63 -12.34
CA GLU A 147 -1.16 -15.72 -13.13
C GLU A 147 -1.95 -14.76 -12.22
N ASP A 148 -2.39 -15.22 -11.04
CA ASP A 148 -3.09 -14.37 -10.08
C ASP A 148 -2.16 -13.27 -9.53
N PHE A 149 -0.88 -13.61 -9.29
CA PHE A 149 0.14 -12.64 -8.89
C PHE A 149 0.46 -11.64 -10.01
N ILE A 150 0.57 -12.11 -11.25
CA ILE A 150 0.80 -11.25 -12.42
C ILE A 150 -0.38 -10.28 -12.62
N ASN A 151 -1.61 -10.77 -12.54
CA ASN A 151 -2.81 -9.94 -12.65
C ASN A 151 -2.88 -8.88 -11.54
N CYS A 152 -2.50 -9.25 -10.32
CA CYS A 152 -2.37 -8.31 -9.21
C CYS A 152 -1.33 -7.22 -9.52
N ALA A 153 -0.16 -7.58 -10.02
CA ALA A 153 0.88 -6.63 -10.39
C ALA A 153 0.42 -5.64 -11.47
N ILE A 154 -0.27 -6.13 -12.49
CA ILE A 154 -0.84 -5.30 -13.57
C ILE A 154 -1.88 -4.31 -13.01
N GLU A 155 -2.78 -4.77 -12.15
CA GLU A 155 -3.78 -3.91 -11.51
C GLU A 155 -3.11 -2.79 -10.68
N VAL A 156 -2.16 -3.14 -9.82
CA VAL A 156 -1.53 -2.13 -8.95
C VAL A 156 -0.62 -1.16 -9.72
N VAL A 157 -0.03 -1.56 -10.85
CA VAL A 157 0.68 -0.62 -11.75
C VAL A 157 -0.28 0.46 -12.23
N GLN A 158 -1.45 0.10 -12.73
CA GLN A 158 -2.45 1.05 -13.21
C GLN A 158 -2.88 2.02 -12.10
N LEU A 159 -3.19 1.47 -10.92
CA LEU A 159 -3.59 2.28 -9.77
C LEU A 159 -2.47 3.23 -9.31
N CYS A 160 -1.24 2.77 -9.25
CA CYS A 160 -0.11 3.60 -8.86
C CYS A 160 0.21 4.69 -9.90
N ASP A 161 0.13 4.36 -11.18
CA ASP A 161 0.37 5.33 -12.26
C ASP A 161 -0.68 6.47 -12.22
N GLU A 162 -1.93 6.17 -11.84
CA GLU A 162 -2.95 7.19 -11.61
C GLU A 162 -2.73 8.01 -10.33
N LEU A 163 -2.21 7.37 -9.27
CA LEU A 163 -2.03 8.02 -7.97
C LEU A 163 -0.75 8.87 -7.90
N CYS A 164 0.36 8.41 -8.46
CA CYS A 164 1.69 9.03 -8.33
C CYS A 164 1.74 10.53 -8.59
N PRO A 165 1.04 11.09 -9.61
CA PRO A 165 1.05 12.53 -9.85
C PRO A 165 0.43 13.36 -8.73
N ARG A 166 -0.31 12.72 -7.82
CA ARG A 166 -1.03 13.37 -6.72
C ARG A 166 -0.39 13.16 -5.33
N LEU A 167 0.71 12.40 -5.25
CA LEU A 167 1.47 12.18 -4.01
C LEU A 167 2.60 13.25 -3.78
#